data_890cd1e70fa719335666e670d1597e7f
#
_entry.id   890cd1e70fa719335666e670d1597e7f
#
_cell.length_a   1.000
_cell.length_b   1.000
_cell.length_c   1.000
_cell.angle_alpha   90.00
_cell.angle_beta   90.00
_cell.angle_gamma   90.00
#
_symmetry.space_group_name_H-M   'P 1'
#
loop_
_entity.id
_entity.type
_entity.pdbx_description
1 polymer ?
#
loop_
_entity_poly.entity_id
_entity_poly.type
_entity_poly.pdbx_seq_one_letter_code
_entity_poly.pdbx_strand_id
1 'polypeptide(L)'
;LVGFIRVNGSTVGVVANQPMVLAGCLDIDSSRKAARFVRFCDAFEIPILTFVDVPGFLPGTSQEYGGVIKHGAKLLFAYAEATVPKVTVITRKAYGGAYDVMASKHLRGDFNYAWPTAEIAVMGAKGAVEIIHRADLGDSGKLENHRKVYEERFANPFVAAEKGFICLLYTSPSPRDRLK
;
A
#
# COMPACT_ATOMS: atom_id res chain seq x y z
N LEU A 1 11.15 2.79 -4.44
CA LEU A 1 11.97 4.01 -4.30
C LEU A 1 12.19 4.32 -2.82
N VAL A 2 13.39 4.84 -2.47
CA VAL A 2 13.65 5.46 -1.18
C VAL A 2 14.51 6.71 -1.41
N GLY A 3 14.32 7.74 -0.59
CA GLY A 3 15.07 8.99 -0.70
C GLY A 3 14.62 10.03 0.31
N PHE A 4 15.20 11.21 0.23
CA PHE A 4 14.85 12.31 1.11
C PHE A 4 14.24 13.46 0.31
N ILE A 5 13.27 14.12 0.93
CA ILE A 5 12.67 15.36 0.42
C ILE A 5 12.73 16.43 1.51
N ARG A 6 12.47 17.67 1.11
CA ARG A 6 12.22 18.75 2.06
C ARG A 6 10.76 19.15 2.05
N VAL A 7 10.15 19.16 3.23
CA VAL A 7 8.76 19.61 3.44
C VAL A 7 8.81 20.73 4.47
N ASN A 8 8.43 21.93 4.07
CA ASN A 8 8.44 23.11 4.93
C ASN A 8 9.80 23.30 5.68
N GLY A 9 10.92 23.10 4.96
CA GLY A 9 12.26 23.24 5.52
C GLY A 9 12.80 22.03 6.29
N SER A 10 11.96 21.08 6.67
CA SER A 10 12.35 19.86 7.40
C SER A 10 12.66 18.70 6.44
N THR A 11 13.64 17.87 6.82
CA THR A 11 13.96 16.66 6.06
C THR A 11 12.95 15.57 6.37
N VAL A 12 12.43 14.92 5.32
CA VAL A 12 11.50 13.79 5.41
C VAL A 12 12.02 12.63 4.56
N GLY A 13 12.06 11.43 5.13
CA GLY A 13 12.35 10.20 4.40
C GLY A 13 11.13 9.74 3.60
N VAL A 14 11.34 9.37 2.35
CA VAL A 14 10.27 8.86 1.47
C VAL A 14 10.53 7.40 1.13
N VAL A 15 9.49 6.59 1.29
CA VAL A 15 9.42 5.21 0.77
C VAL A 15 8.25 5.12 -0.18
N ALA A 16 8.47 4.64 -1.40
CA ALA A 16 7.42 4.58 -2.42
C ALA A 16 7.56 3.35 -3.31
N ASN A 17 6.44 2.77 -3.73
CA ASN A 17 6.42 1.79 -4.80
C ASN A 17 6.69 2.47 -6.15
N GLN A 18 7.23 1.71 -7.11
CA GLN A 18 7.42 2.15 -8.49
C GLN A 18 6.66 1.20 -9.43
N PRO A 19 5.44 1.57 -9.83
CA PRO A 19 4.59 0.69 -10.64
C PRO A 19 5.16 0.33 -12.01
N MET A 20 6.08 1.14 -12.54
CA MET A 20 6.76 0.86 -13.81
C MET A 20 7.80 -0.27 -13.69
N VAL A 21 8.15 -0.67 -12.46
CA VAL A 21 9.08 -1.78 -12.19
C VAL A 21 8.32 -2.86 -11.41
N LEU A 22 8.25 -4.07 -11.97
CA LEU A 22 7.55 -5.22 -11.38
C LEU A 22 6.10 -4.90 -10.94
N ALA A 23 5.43 -4.00 -11.66
CA ALA A 23 4.10 -3.48 -11.34
C ALA A 23 3.95 -2.91 -9.90
N GLY A 24 5.06 -2.53 -9.26
CA GLY A 24 5.08 -2.07 -7.87
C GLY A 24 5.15 -3.18 -6.83
N CYS A 25 5.24 -4.45 -7.22
CA CYS A 25 5.38 -5.57 -6.29
C CYS A 25 6.60 -5.42 -5.38
N LEU A 26 6.46 -5.91 -4.15
CA LEU A 26 7.59 -6.05 -3.24
C LEU A 26 8.30 -7.38 -3.49
N ASP A 27 9.57 -7.31 -3.82
CA ASP A 27 10.49 -8.44 -3.89
C ASP A 27 11.45 -8.45 -2.68
N ILE A 28 12.36 -9.40 -2.66
CA ILE A 28 13.36 -9.54 -1.59
C ILE A 28 14.21 -8.26 -1.46
N ASP A 29 14.71 -7.73 -2.57
CA ASP A 29 15.65 -6.62 -2.55
C ASP A 29 14.97 -5.29 -2.21
N SER A 30 13.78 -5.03 -2.73
CA SER A 30 13.00 -3.84 -2.38
C SER A 30 12.60 -3.86 -0.90
N SER A 31 12.21 -5.01 -0.36
CA SER A 31 11.88 -5.18 1.06
C SER A 31 13.09 -4.91 1.96
N ARG A 32 14.26 -5.45 1.61
CA ARG A 32 15.53 -5.20 2.34
C ARG A 32 15.96 -3.74 2.27
N LYS A 33 15.87 -3.15 1.09
CA LYS A 33 16.22 -1.74 0.85
C LYS A 33 15.33 -0.81 1.66
N ALA A 34 14.02 -1.01 1.62
CA ALA A 34 13.07 -0.21 2.37
C ALA A 34 13.25 -0.38 3.88
N ALA A 35 13.39 -1.61 4.38
CA ALA A 35 13.61 -1.88 5.80
C ALA A 35 14.88 -1.18 6.33
N ARG A 36 15.98 -1.24 5.57
CA ARG A 36 17.21 -0.53 5.94
C ARG A 36 17.04 0.98 5.99
N PHE A 37 16.30 1.53 5.02
CA PHE A 37 16.04 2.96 4.94
C PHE A 37 15.14 3.46 6.08
N VAL A 38 14.08 2.72 6.40
CA VAL A 38 13.19 3.03 7.53
C VAL A 38 13.98 3.07 8.84
N ARG A 39 14.82 2.08 9.08
CA ARG A 39 15.68 2.04 10.28
C ARG A 39 16.69 3.19 10.31
N PHE A 40 17.22 3.58 9.16
CA PHE A 40 18.07 4.76 9.06
C PHE A 40 17.30 6.03 9.45
N CYS A 41 16.11 6.22 8.91
CA CYS A 41 15.27 7.37 9.26
C CYS A 41 14.97 7.42 10.76
N ASP A 42 14.61 6.28 11.35
CA ASP A 42 14.35 6.19 12.78
C ASP A 42 15.57 6.54 13.63
N ALA A 43 16.74 6.00 13.28
CA ALA A 43 18.00 6.27 14.00
C ALA A 43 18.42 7.74 13.97
N PHE A 44 17.99 8.51 12.97
CA PHE A 44 18.31 9.93 12.82
C PHE A 44 17.10 10.86 13.05
N GLU A 45 16.03 10.34 13.66
CA GLU A 45 14.82 11.10 13.99
C GLU A 45 14.17 11.79 12.77
N ILE A 46 14.25 11.15 11.60
CA ILE A 46 13.70 11.66 10.34
C ILE A 46 12.29 11.10 10.14
N PRO A 47 11.21 11.93 10.09
CA PRO A 47 9.87 11.49 9.79
C PRO A 47 9.77 10.76 8.45
N ILE A 48 8.86 9.82 8.34
CA ILE A 48 8.71 8.97 7.14
C ILE A 48 7.37 9.22 6.46
N LEU A 49 7.44 9.48 5.15
CA LEU A 49 6.30 9.54 4.25
C LEU A 49 6.33 8.33 3.31
N THR A 50 5.26 7.53 3.35
CA THR A 50 5.15 6.31 2.54
C THR A 50 4.07 6.48 1.48
N PHE A 51 4.41 6.28 0.20
CA PHE A 51 3.44 6.22 -0.90
C PHE A 51 3.22 4.78 -1.32
N VAL A 52 1.96 4.35 -1.26
CA VAL A 52 1.57 2.96 -1.51
C VAL A 52 0.88 2.82 -2.86
N ASP A 53 1.45 1.98 -3.71
CA ASP A 53 0.84 1.45 -4.92
C ASP A 53 1.39 0.04 -5.13
N VAL A 54 0.88 -0.92 -4.36
CA VAL A 54 1.42 -2.28 -4.27
C VAL A 54 0.34 -3.33 -4.50
N PRO A 55 0.48 -4.17 -5.55
CA PRO A 55 -0.48 -5.25 -5.81
C PRO A 55 -0.20 -6.52 -5.00
N GLY A 56 0.96 -6.65 -4.40
CA GLY A 56 1.36 -7.83 -3.64
C GLY A 56 2.88 -7.98 -3.52
N PHE A 57 3.30 -9.06 -2.89
CA PHE A 57 4.67 -9.55 -3.01
C PHE A 57 4.87 -10.21 -4.37
N LEU A 58 6.09 -10.13 -4.90
CA LEU A 58 6.42 -10.74 -6.19
C LEU A 58 6.33 -12.28 -6.08
N PRO A 59 5.45 -12.93 -6.85
CA PRO A 59 5.36 -14.38 -6.85
C PRO A 59 6.51 -15.01 -7.64
N GLY A 60 6.75 -16.28 -7.40
CA GLY A 60 7.70 -17.09 -8.17
C GLY A 60 8.64 -17.89 -7.27
N THR A 61 9.10 -19.03 -7.79
CA THR A 61 9.92 -19.99 -7.04
C THR A 61 11.21 -19.38 -6.53
N SER A 62 11.85 -18.50 -7.29
CA SER A 62 13.07 -17.81 -6.87
C SER A 62 12.84 -16.89 -5.65
N GLN A 63 11.71 -16.22 -5.59
CA GLN A 63 11.33 -15.36 -4.46
C GLN A 63 10.95 -16.22 -3.25
N GLU A 64 10.21 -17.31 -3.44
CA GLU A 64 9.79 -18.21 -2.38
C GLU A 64 11.02 -18.89 -1.74
N TYR A 65 11.88 -19.52 -2.53
CA TYR A 65 13.11 -20.15 -2.03
C TYR A 65 14.13 -19.14 -1.51
N GLY A 66 14.18 -17.94 -2.07
CA GLY A 66 15.00 -16.83 -1.59
C GLY A 66 14.53 -16.22 -0.27
N GLY A 67 13.31 -16.57 0.18
CA GLY A 67 12.75 -16.16 1.45
C GLY A 67 12.06 -14.79 1.41
N VAL A 68 11.21 -14.54 0.40
CA VAL A 68 10.44 -13.29 0.27
C VAL A 68 9.66 -12.96 1.53
N ILE A 69 9.07 -13.95 2.21
CA ILE A 69 8.35 -13.75 3.47
C ILE A 69 9.28 -13.28 4.57
N LYS A 70 10.45 -13.92 4.72
CA LYS A 70 11.49 -13.52 5.69
C LYS A 70 11.95 -12.08 5.47
N HIS A 71 12.16 -11.70 4.22
CA HIS A 71 12.63 -10.36 3.88
C HIS A 71 11.52 -9.30 3.93
N GLY A 72 10.29 -9.67 3.57
CA GLY A 72 9.10 -8.86 3.81
C GLY A 72 8.86 -8.58 5.29
N ALA A 73 9.05 -9.58 6.13
CA ALA A 73 8.97 -9.43 7.59
C ALA A 73 9.98 -8.41 8.14
N LYS A 74 11.17 -8.26 7.53
CA LYS A 74 12.12 -7.20 7.94
C LYS A 74 11.56 -5.81 7.74
N LEU A 75 10.81 -5.58 6.67
CA LEU A 75 10.15 -4.30 6.42
C LEU A 75 9.02 -4.07 7.42
N LEU A 76 8.23 -5.11 7.69
CA LEU A 76 7.18 -5.07 8.71
C LEU A 76 7.75 -4.67 10.08
N PHE A 77 8.81 -5.36 10.53
CA PHE A 77 9.46 -5.05 11.81
C PHE A 77 10.04 -3.64 11.84
N ALA A 78 10.70 -3.21 10.75
CA ALA A 78 11.26 -1.87 10.70
C ALA A 78 10.20 -0.78 10.92
N TYR A 79 9.04 -0.89 10.28
CA TYR A 79 7.94 0.06 10.48
C TYR A 79 7.26 -0.09 11.85
N ALA A 80 7.15 -1.30 12.38
CA ALA A 80 6.55 -1.54 13.69
C ALA A 80 7.41 -1.00 14.84
N GLU A 81 8.74 -1.11 14.71
CA GLU A 81 9.72 -0.62 15.68
C GLU A 81 9.94 0.90 15.61
N ALA A 82 9.82 1.50 14.41
CA ALA A 82 10.13 2.91 14.20
C ALA A 82 9.26 3.82 15.07
N THR A 83 9.91 4.74 15.77
CA THR A 83 9.31 5.69 16.70
C THR A 83 9.05 7.06 16.09
N VAL A 84 9.66 7.36 14.95
CA VAL A 84 9.44 8.60 14.20
C VAL A 84 8.04 8.69 13.62
N PRO A 85 7.51 9.91 13.38
CA PRO A 85 6.21 10.08 12.72
C PRO A 85 6.15 9.37 11.36
N LYS A 86 5.08 8.60 11.16
CA LYS A 86 4.83 7.80 9.95
C LYS A 86 3.52 8.22 9.30
N VAL A 87 3.62 8.81 8.12
CA VAL A 87 2.47 9.19 7.30
C VAL A 87 2.44 8.30 6.05
N THR A 88 1.30 7.72 5.77
CA THR A 88 1.10 6.85 4.60
C THR A 88 0.02 7.41 3.69
N VAL A 89 0.28 7.42 2.40
CA VAL A 89 -0.66 7.83 1.36
C VAL A 89 -0.83 6.69 0.36
N ILE A 90 -2.01 6.12 0.30
CA ILE A 90 -2.38 5.10 -0.68
C ILE A 90 -2.82 5.82 -1.96
N THR A 91 -2.02 5.67 -3.01
CA THR A 91 -2.23 6.39 -4.27
C THR A 91 -3.07 5.61 -5.27
N ARG A 92 -2.99 4.27 -5.25
CA ARG A 92 -3.76 3.41 -6.14
C ARG A 92 -4.06 2.07 -5.48
N LYS A 93 -3.17 1.08 -5.61
CA LYS A 93 -3.37 -0.29 -5.10
C LYS A 93 -2.75 -0.48 -3.73
N ALA A 94 -3.48 -1.16 -2.86
CA ALA A 94 -3.02 -1.56 -1.54
C ALA A 94 -3.58 -2.95 -1.22
N TYR A 95 -2.88 -4.00 -1.64
CA TYR A 95 -3.39 -5.36 -1.56
C TYR A 95 -2.61 -6.23 -0.57
N GLY A 96 -3.36 -6.89 0.31
CA GLY A 96 -2.91 -7.95 1.20
C GLY A 96 -1.70 -7.60 2.06
N GLY A 97 -0.90 -8.59 2.41
CA GLY A 97 0.25 -8.43 3.29
C GLY A 97 1.33 -7.48 2.78
N ALA A 98 1.42 -7.25 1.47
CA ALA A 98 2.36 -6.27 0.92
C ALA A 98 1.94 -4.82 1.23
N TYR A 99 0.63 -4.53 1.31
CA TYR A 99 0.13 -3.28 1.86
C TYR A 99 0.40 -3.19 3.36
N ASP A 100 0.15 -4.29 4.09
CA ASP A 100 0.32 -4.27 5.55
C ASP A 100 1.75 -3.86 5.94
N VAL A 101 2.79 -4.35 5.26
CA VAL A 101 4.19 -4.03 5.56
C VAL A 101 4.63 -2.63 5.14
N MET A 102 3.80 -1.87 4.43
CA MET A 102 4.08 -0.51 3.95
C MET A 102 3.50 0.57 4.88
N ALA A 103 3.82 0.51 6.17
CA ALA A 103 3.36 1.46 7.19
C ALA A 103 1.84 1.59 7.28
N SER A 104 1.12 0.49 7.17
CA SER A 104 -0.33 0.48 7.32
C SER A 104 -0.75 0.86 8.74
N LYS A 105 -2.03 1.18 8.92
CA LYS A 105 -2.61 1.42 10.26
C LYS A 105 -2.47 0.20 11.18
N HIS A 106 -2.44 -1.00 10.61
CA HIS A 106 -2.24 -2.25 11.34
C HIS A 106 -0.85 -2.31 12.03
N LEU A 107 0.16 -1.64 11.47
CA LEU A 107 1.50 -1.49 12.05
C LEU A 107 1.68 -0.19 12.82
N ARG A 108 0.60 0.40 13.31
CA ARG A 108 0.62 1.66 14.06
C ARG A 108 1.18 2.84 13.26
N GLY A 109 0.90 2.90 11.95
CA GLY A 109 1.10 4.13 11.17
C GLY A 109 0.27 5.27 11.79
N ASP A 110 0.86 6.43 12.00
CA ASP A 110 0.21 7.54 12.71
C ASP A 110 -0.95 8.08 11.89
N PHE A 111 -0.70 8.40 10.62
CA PHE A 111 -1.70 8.87 9.68
C PHE A 111 -1.68 8.03 8.40
N ASN A 112 -2.82 7.50 8.04
CA ASN A 112 -3.00 6.73 6.82
C ASN A 112 -4.10 7.39 5.98
N TYR A 113 -3.70 7.89 4.83
CA TYR A 113 -4.59 8.55 3.86
C TYR A 113 -4.73 7.70 2.61
N ALA A 114 -5.86 7.83 1.92
CA ALA A 114 -6.07 7.22 0.61
C ALA A 114 -6.80 8.16 -0.34
N TRP A 115 -6.45 8.11 -1.62
CA TRP A 115 -7.25 8.73 -2.65
C TRP A 115 -8.61 8.03 -2.76
N PRO A 116 -9.70 8.75 -3.11
CA PRO A 116 -11.02 8.14 -3.29
C PRO A 116 -11.06 7.05 -4.38
N THR A 117 -10.09 7.10 -5.29
CA THR A 117 -9.92 6.11 -6.37
C THR A 117 -8.98 4.96 -6.01
N ALA A 118 -8.51 4.90 -4.76
CA ALA A 118 -7.64 3.82 -4.31
C ALA A 118 -8.41 2.50 -4.18
N GLU A 119 -7.69 1.41 -4.39
CA GLU A 119 -8.21 0.05 -4.24
C GLU A 119 -7.55 -0.59 -3.02
N ILE A 120 -8.31 -0.82 -1.95
CA ILE A 120 -7.82 -1.45 -0.72
C ILE A 120 -8.54 -2.77 -0.53
N ALA A 121 -7.83 -3.88 -0.64
CA ALA A 121 -8.40 -5.22 -0.58
C ALA A 121 -7.37 -6.28 -0.15
N VAL A 122 -7.86 -7.49 0.14
CA VAL A 122 -6.97 -8.65 0.39
C VAL A 122 -6.22 -9.04 -0.88
N MET A 123 -6.89 -8.95 -2.04
CA MET A 123 -6.31 -9.22 -3.35
C MET A 123 -7.12 -8.49 -4.44
N GLY A 124 -6.56 -8.40 -5.65
CA GLY A 124 -7.26 -7.79 -6.79
C GLY A 124 -8.56 -8.51 -7.13
N ALA A 125 -9.57 -7.76 -7.56
CA ALA A 125 -10.92 -8.25 -7.80
C ALA A 125 -10.98 -9.46 -8.76
N LYS A 126 -10.14 -9.46 -9.81
CA LYS A 126 -10.07 -10.59 -10.76
C LYS A 126 -9.72 -11.90 -10.05
N GLY A 127 -8.63 -11.91 -9.30
CA GLY A 127 -8.20 -13.12 -8.58
C GLY A 127 -9.19 -13.56 -7.50
N ALA A 128 -9.78 -12.60 -6.77
CA ALA A 128 -10.78 -12.90 -5.76
C ALA A 128 -12.03 -13.56 -6.37
N VAL A 129 -12.53 -13.04 -7.48
CA VAL A 129 -13.72 -13.59 -8.16
C VAL A 129 -13.46 -14.96 -8.75
N GLU A 130 -12.29 -15.18 -9.35
CA GLU A 130 -11.90 -16.51 -9.88
C GLU A 130 -11.85 -17.59 -8.78
N ILE A 131 -11.51 -17.20 -7.56
CA ILE A 131 -11.50 -18.12 -6.41
C ILE A 131 -12.91 -18.35 -5.87
N ILE A 132 -13.66 -17.27 -5.64
CA ILE A 132 -14.99 -17.31 -5.00
C ILE A 132 -16.03 -17.95 -5.94
N HIS A 133 -15.97 -17.60 -7.23
CA HIS A 133 -16.92 -18.04 -8.25
C HIS A 133 -16.27 -19.05 -9.23
N ARG A 134 -15.51 -19.99 -8.70
CA ARG A 134 -14.79 -21.00 -9.48
C ARG A 134 -15.68 -21.81 -10.43
N ALA A 135 -16.96 -21.97 -10.09
CA ALA A 135 -17.93 -22.68 -10.93
C ALA A 135 -18.27 -21.93 -12.23
N ASP A 136 -18.09 -20.60 -12.25
CA ASP A 136 -18.43 -19.74 -13.37
C ASP A 136 -17.23 -19.41 -14.27
N LEU A 137 -16.08 -20.06 -14.10
CA LEU A 137 -14.83 -19.78 -14.85
C LEU A 137 -14.98 -19.90 -16.38
N GLY A 138 -16.01 -20.62 -16.86
CA GLY A 138 -16.31 -20.73 -18.29
C GLY A 138 -17.17 -19.60 -18.87
N ASP A 139 -17.73 -18.72 -18.03
CA ASP A 139 -18.66 -17.66 -18.45
C ASP A 139 -18.06 -16.27 -18.16
N SER A 140 -17.44 -15.67 -19.17
CA SER A 140 -16.81 -14.36 -19.05
C SER A 140 -17.76 -13.24 -18.67
N GLY A 141 -19.04 -13.33 -19.07
CA GLY A 141 -20.07 -12.32 -18.74
C GLY A 141 -20.42 -12.34 -17.26
N LYS A 142 -20.59 -13.53 -16.69
CA LYS A 142 -20.86 -13.68 -15.26
C LYS A 142 -19.64 -13.24 -14.42
N LEU A 143 -18.43 -13.63 -14.81
CA LEU A 143 -17.21 -13.23 -14.12
C LEU A 143 -17.03 -11.72 -14.09
N GLU A 144 -17.30 -11.04 -15.20
CA GLU A 144 -17.21 -9.57 -15.25
C GLU A 144 -18.26 -8.89 -14.35
N ASN A 145 -19.48 -9.44 -14.28
CA ASN A 145 -20.49 -8.94 -13.36
C ASN A 145 -20.09 -9.16 -11.89
N HIS A 146 -19.59 -10.34 -11.55
CA HIS A 146 -19.08 -10.64 -10.21
C HIS A 146 -17.91 -9.72 -9.84
N ARG A 147 -17.02 -9.40 -10.81
CA ARG A 147 -15.92 -8.48 -10.60
C ARG A 147 -16.40 -7.07 -10.23
N LYS A 148 -17.36 -6.52 -10.97
CA LYS A 148 -17.93 -5.20 -10.66
C LYS A 148 -18.56 -5.16 -9.27
N VAL A 149 -19.36 -6.16 -8.93
CA VAL A 149 -19.97 -6.28 -7.60
C VAL A 149 -18.90 -6.37 -6.50
N TYR A 150 -17.81 -7.12 -6.74
CA TYR A 150 -16.70 -7.24 -5.80
C TYR A 150 -15.97 -5.90 -5.63
N GLU A 151 -15.68 -5.20 -6.72
CA GLU A 151 -15.01 -3.89 -6.71
C GLU A 151 -15.83 -2.85 -5.93
N GLU A 152 -17.12 -2.77 -6.20
CA GLU A 152 -18.03 -1.84 -5.49
C GLU A 152 -18.15 -2.17 -4.00
N ARG A 153 -18.18 -3.43 -3.63
CA ARG A 153 -18.45 -3.86 -2.27
C ARG A 153 -17.22 -3.96 -1.39
N PHE A 154 -16.07 -4.32 -1.93
CA PHE A 154 -14.88 -4.69 -1.14
C PHE A 154 -13.59 -3.97 -1.55
N ALA A 155 -13.37 -3.69 -2.82
CA ALA A 155 -12.10 -3.16 -3.31
C ALA A 155 -12.15 -1.62 -3.45
N ASN A 156 -12.64 -0.94 -2.41
CA ASN A 156 -12.72 0.51 -2.39
C ASN A 156 -12.24 1.08 -1.03
N PRO A 157 -11.82 2.34 -0.99
CA PRO A 157 -11.27 2.92 0.22
C PRO A 157 -12.34 3.29 1.26
N PHE A 158 -13.61 3.38 0.87
CA PHE A 158 -14.69 3.81 1.77
C PHE A 158 -14.93 2.79 2.88
N VAL A 159 -14.91 1.49 2.55
CA VAL A 159 -15.04 0.39 3.53
C VAL A 159 -13.90 0.44 4.56
N ALA A 160 -12.68 0.74 4.13
CA ALA A 160 -11.54 0.88 5.02
C ALA A 160 -11.65 2.15 5.90
N ALA A 161 -12.20 3.24 5.35
CA ALA A 161 -12.46 4.47 6.09
C ALA A 161 -13.54 4.29 7.16
N GLU A 162 -14.65 3.62 6.84
CA GLU A 162 -15.72 3.30 7.79
C GLU A 162 -15.20 2.51 9.00
N LYS A 163 -14.20 1.65 8.78
CA LYS A 163 -13.56 0.86 9.83
C LYS A 163 -12.44 1.60 10.55
N GLY A 164 -12.15 2.85 10.19
CA GLY A 164 -11.13 3.67 10.82
C GLY A 164 -9.69 3.33 10.43
N PHE A 165 -9.46 2.55 9.38
CA PHE A 165 -8.10 2.21 8.92
C PHE A 165 -7.43 3.31 8.12
N ILE A 166 -8.21 4.18 7.48
CA ILE A 166 -7.72 5.29 6.67
C ILE A 166 -8.58 6.53 6.82
N CYS A 167 -8.01 7.69 6.47
CA CYS A 167 -8.73 8.93 6.19
C CYS A 167 -8.73 9.17 4.68
N LEU A 168 -9.88 9.50 4.10
CA LEU A 168 -9.96 9.81 2.67
C LEU A 168 -9.38 11.18 2.38
N LEU A 169 -8.48 11.27 1.40
CA LEU A 169 -8.04 12.52 0.81
C LEU A 169 -8.98 12.87 -0.33
N TYR A 170 -9.96 13.71 -0.02
CA TYR A 170 -10.62 14.45 -1.08
C TYR A 170 -9.63 15.48 -1.63
N THR A 171 -9.73 15.77 -2.93
CA THR A 171 -8.88 16.79 -3.56
C THR A 171 -8.77 18.00 -2.64
N SER A 172 -7.55 18.39 -2.36
CA SER A 172 -7.30 19.63 -1.60
C SER A 172 -8.13 20.74 -2.25
N PRO A 173 -8.96 21.48 -1.51
CA PRO A 173 -9.73 22.56 -2.09
C PRO A 173 -8.77 23.50 -2.81
N SER A 174 -8.97 23.66 -4.12
CA SER A 174 -8.13 24.58 -4.88
C SER A 174 -8.28 25.99 -4.29
N PRO A 175 -7.33 26.89 -4.45
CA PRO A 175 -7.52 28.29 -4.05
C PRO A 175 -8.80 28.91 -4.61
N ARG A 176 -9.32 28.40 -5.73
CA ARG A 176 -10.60 28.80 -6.35
C ARG A 176 -11.83 28.34 -5.56
N ASP A 177 -11.71 27.21 -4.85
CA ASP A 177 -12.84 26.66 -4.07
C ASP A 177 -13.00 27.38 -2.72
N ARG A 178 -12.00 28.15 -2.28
CA ARG A 178 -12.03 28.97 -1.06
C ARG A 178 -12.71 30.33 -1.28
N LEU A 179 -13.02 30.66 -2.52
CA LEU A 179 -13.63 31.93 -2.91
C LEU A 179 -15.14 31.82 -3.23
N LYS A 180 -15.75 30.69 -2.92
CA LYS A 180 -17.19 30.46 -2.91
C LYS A 180 -17.63 30.28 -1.45
#